data_36d97fd95c6b0271047d2178582e5864
#
_entry.id   36d97fd95c6b0271047d2178582e5864
#
_cell.length_a   1.000
_cell.length_b   1.000
_cell.length_c   1.000
_cell.angle_alpha   90.00
_cell.angle_beta   90.00
_cell.angle_gamma   90.00
#
_symmetry.space_group_name_H-M   'P 1'
#
loop_
_entity.id
_entity.type
_entity.pdbx_description
1 polymer ?
#
loop_
_entity_poly.entity_id
_entity_poly.type
_entity_poly.pdbx_seq_one_letter_code
_entity_poly.pdbx_strand_id
1 'polypeptide(L)'
;KDPSIPQVAWNVLRLPLYLVPAHVIFSLLMAYAVYRIPNKLFKGICRTVIYFPAITTTASVAIAWGYIFNKDFGLLNWTLRTLGLISQDIPWTTSSRYAMLAIVIFSIWKFTGLHFIYYLIGLENVSTGYYEAARMDGANEWQIFTRVTIPLITPSIFYVFLTTLIGTMQAFDEPFFVTGGGPGDSTR
;
A
#
# COMPACT_ATOMS: atom_id res chain seq x y z
N LYS A 1 27.03 -22.40 -9.51
CA LYS A 1 26.35 -21.07 -9.53
C LYS A 1 24.88 -21.35 -9.82
N ASP A 2 24.01 -20.90 -8.93
CA ASP A 2 22.56 -21.06 -9.09
C ASP A 2 22.08 -20.16 -10.24
N PRO A 3 21.47 -20.69 -11.31
CA PRO A 3 21.00 -19.90 -12.45
C PRO A 3 19.84 -18.96 -12.10
N SER A 4 19.18 -19.12 -10.95
CA SER A 4 18.08 -18.25 -10.49
C SER A 4 18.54 -16.92 -9.89
N ILE A 5 19.82 -16.78 -9.48
CA ILE A 5 20.34 -15.57 -8.80
C ILE A 5 20.06 -14.27 -9.58
N PRO A 6 20.29 -14.17 -10.90
CA PRO A 6 20.01 -12.94 -11.63
C PRO A 6 18.53 -12.57 -11.62
N GLN A 7 17.65 -13.57 -11.70
CA GLN A 7 16.19 -13.35 -11.65
C GLN A 7 15.74 -12.87 -10.27
N VAL A 8 16.26 -13.49 -9.21
CA VAL A 8 15.97 -13.08 -7.83
C VAL A 8 16.45 -11.66 -7.57
N ALA A 9 17.69 -11.33 -7.97
CA ALA A 9 18.23 -9.97 -7.84
C ALA A 9 17.37 -8.93 -8.58
N TRP A 10 16.90 -9.29 -9.78
CA TRP A 10 15.97 -8.42 -10.53
C TRP A 10 14.63 -8.21 -9.82
N ASN A 11 14.05 -9.27 -9.26
CA ASN A 11 12.79 -9.19 -8.52
C ASN A 11 12.92 -8.32 -7.26
N VAL A 12 14.03 -8.47 -6.51
CA VAL A 12 14.36 -7.64 -5.33
C VAL A 12 14.46 -6.15 -5.67
N LEU A 13 14.95 -5.79 -6.85
CA LEU A 13 15.01 -4.40 -7.31
C LEU A 13 13.68 -3.90 -7.87
N ARG A 14 12.91 -4.78 -8.50
CA ARG A 14 11.65 -4.45 -9.16
C ARG A 14 10.51 -4.24 -8.15
N LEU A 15 10.44 -5.01 -7.09
CA LEU A 15 9.37 -4.92 -6.09
C LEU A 15 9.29 -3.53 -5.42
N PRO A 16 10.40 -2.93 -4.95
CA PRO A 16 10.40 -1.55 -4.44
C PRO A 16 9.90 -0.51 -5.43
N LEU A 17 10.18 -0.67 -6.72
CA LEU A 17 9.73 0.28 -7.76
C LEU A 17 8.20 0.38 -7.84
N TYR A 18 7.49 -0.69 -7.51
CA TYR A 18 6.03 -0.69 -7.45
C TYR A 18 5.51 -0.30 -6.07
N LEU A 19 6.07 -0.88 -5.00
CA LEU A 19 5.53 -0.72 -3.66
C LEU A 19 5.86 0.62 -3.02
N VAL A 20 7.07 1.15 -3.23
CA VAL A 20 7.47 2.42 -2.59
C VAL A 20 6.57 3.58 -3.05
N PRO A 21 6.39 3.87 -4.35
CA PRO A 21 5.48 4.92 -4.77
C PRO A 21 4.04 4.67 -4.34
N ALA A 22 3.58 3.41 -4.44
CA ALA A 22 2.22 3.07 -4.06
C ALA A 22 1.96 3.33 -2.57
N HIS A 23 2.83 2.87 -1.68
CA HIS A 23 2.70 3.12 -0.24
C HIS A 23 2.83 4.60 0.11
N VAL A 24 3.84 5.29 -0.43
CA VAL A 24 4.05 6.72 -0.15
C VAL A 24 2.83 7.54 -0.55
N ILE A 25 2.30 7.33 -1.75
CA ILE A 25 1.19 8.13 -2.26
C ILE A 25 -0.14 7.69 -1.63
N PHE A 26 -0.46 6.41 -1.66
CA PHE A 26 -1.77 5.92 -1.24
C PHE A 26 -2.01 6.11 0.25
N SER A 27 -1.03 5.79 1.10
CA SER A 27 -1.17 5.99 2.54
C SER A 27 -1.20 7.46 2.95
N LEU A 28 -0.48 8.34 2.23
CA LEU A 28 -0.56 9.79 2.44
C LEU A 28 -1.95 10.32 2.11
N LEU A 29 -2.52 9.94 0.96
CA LEU A 29 -3.85 10.38 0.56
C LEU A 29 -4.91 9.89 1.54
N MET A 30 -4.83 8.64 1.98
CA MET A 30 -5.73 8.10 3.01
C MET A 30 -5.58 8.83 4.34
N ALA A 31 -4.34 9.10 4.79
CA ALA A 31 -4.09 9.82 6.03
C ALA A 31 -4.63 11.25 5.96
N TYR A 32 -4.42 11.94 4.85
CA TYR A 32 -4.94 13.30 4.65
C TYR A 32 -6.47 13.32 4.61
N ALA A 33 -7.11 12.36 3.91
CA ALA A 33 -8.56 12.25 3.88
C ALA A 33 -9.15 12.03 5.29
N VAL A 34 -8.58 11.11 6.08
CA VAL A 34 -9.04 10.85 7.45
C VAL A 34 -8.70 11.98 8.40
N TYR A 35 -7.54 12.65 8.22
CA TYR A 35 -7.17 13.83 9.01
C TYR A 35 -8.23 14.93 8.94
N ARG A 36 -8.84 15.13 7.78
CA ARG A 36 -9.86 16.15 7.52
C ARG A 36 -11.26 15.82 8.05
N ILE A 37 -11.51 14.61 8.54
CA ILE A 37 -12.81 14.22 9.11
C ILE A 37 -13.02 14.98 10.42
N PRO A 38 -14.11 15.80 10.54
CA PRO A 38 -14.38 16.58 11.74
C PRO A 38 -14.93 15.72 12.90
N ASN A 39 -15.67 14.65 12.57
CA ASN A 39 -16.28 13.78 13.56
C ASN A 39 -15.23 12.85 14.18
N LYS A 40 -14.93 13.05 15.47
CA LYS A 40 -13.90 12.30 16.21
C LYS A 40 -14.19 10.79 16.27
N LEU A 41 -15.47 10.39 16.44
CA LEU A 41 -15.86 8.98 16.49
C LEU A 41 -15.62 8.29 15.15
N PHE A 42 -16.11 8.90 14.06
CA PHE A 42 -15.92 8.37 12.71
C PHE A 42 -14.44 8.31 12.32
N LYS A 43 -13.68 9.34 12.65
CA LYS A 43 -12.22 9.38 12.47
C LYS A 43 -11.54 8.22 13.21
N GLY A 44 -11.95 7.91 14.45
CA GLY A 44 -11.45 6.78 15.22
C GLY A 44 -11.76 5.44 14.57
N ILE A 45 -12.99 5.25 14.07
CA ILE A 45 -13.39 4.04 13.36
C ILE A 45 -12.54 3.85 12.10
N CYS A 46 -12.37 4.90 11.28
CA CYS A 46 -11.53 4.85 10.09
C CYS A 46 -10.07 4.45 10.42
N ARG A 47 -9.50 5.01 11.48
CA ARG A 47 -8.14 4.65 11.95
C ARG A 47 -8.05 3.16 12.27
N THR A 48 -9.00 2.63 13.02
CA THR A 48 -9.01 1.22 13.43
C THR A 48 -9.15 0.30 12.23
N VAL A 49 -10.10 0.58 11.32
CA VAL A 49 -10.34 -0.24 10.13
C VAL A 49 -9.14 -0.26 9.18
N ILE A 50 -8.54 0.91 8.94
CA ILE A 50 -7.37 1.01 8.03
C ILE A 50 -6.13 0.34 8.64
N TYR A 51 -5.95 0.44 9.95
CA TYR A 51 -4.80 -0.14 10.65
C TYR A 51 -4.95 -1.64 10.91
N PHE A 52 -6.17 -2.17 10.98
CA PHE A 52 -6.45 -3.57 11.33
C PHE A 52 -5.65 -4.60 10.51
N PRO A 53 -5.53 -4.49 9.17
CA PRO A 53 -4.71 -5.43 8.41
C PRO A 53 -3.24 -5.48 8.85
N ALA A 54 -2.68 -4.37 9.28
CA ALA A 54 -1.26 -4.27 9.63
C ALA A 54 -0.90 -5.08 10.89
N ILE A 55 -1.82 -5.26 11.82
CA ILE A 55 -1.58 -5.99 13.08
C ILE A 55 -1.77 -7.52 12.95
N THR A 56 -2.34 -8.00 11.85
CA THR A 56 -2.53 -9.43 11.61
C THR A 56 -1.22 -10.11 11.16
N THR A 57 -1.08 -11.41 11.38
CA THR A 57 0.10 -12.14 10.88
C THR A 57 0.07 -12.27 9.36
N THR A 58 1.20 -12.02 8.71
CA THR A 58 1.30 -12.05 7.24
C THR A 58 0.93 -13.41 6.68
N ALA A 59 1.44 -14.49 7.28
CA ALA A 59 1.18 -15.87 6.84
C ALA A 59 -0.31 -16.22 6.82
N SER A 60 -1.04 -15.95 7.93
CA SER A 60 -2.47 -16.28 8.02
C SER A 60 -3.32 -15.52 7.01
N VAL A 61 -2.99 -14.23 6.83
CA VAL A 61 -3.73 -13.39 5.89
C VAL A 61 -3.39 -13.72 4.45
N ALA A 62 -2.13 -14.07 4.14
CA ALA A 62 -1.73 -14.48 2.80
C ALA A 62 -2.46 -15.75 2.33
N ILE A 63 -2.70 -16.71 3.25
CA ILE A 63 -3.53 -17.89 2.94
C ILE A 63 -4.96 -17.48 2.56
N ALA A 64 -5.58 -16.56 3.31
CA ALA A 64 -6.91 -16.04 2.99
C ALA A 64 -6.92 -15.32 1.64
N TRP A 65 -5.89 -14.54 1.33
CA TRP A 65 -5.73 -13.90 0.02
C TRP A 65 -5.51 -14.90 -1.11
N GLY A 66 -4.92 -16.07 -0.85
CA GLY A 66 -4.85 -17.17 -1.80
C GLY A 66 -6.23 -17.60 -2.33
N TYR A 67 -7.25 -17.63 -1.46
CA TYR A 67 -8.64 -17.86 -1.87
C TYR A 67 -9.23 -16.68 -2.64
N ILE A 68 -8.92 -15.43 -2.27
CA ILE A 68 -9.37 -14.23 -2.98
C ILE A 68 -8.79 -14.19 -4.40
N PHE A 69 -7.52 -14.58 -4.56
CA PHE A 69 -6.80 -14.63 -5.83
C PHE A 69 -7.05 -15.90 -6.65
N ASN A 70 -7.83 -16.86 -6.15
CA ASN A 70 -8.09 -18.09 -6.88
C ASN A 70 -8.71 -17.78 -8.25
N LYS A 71 -8.22 -18.48 -9.30
CA LYS A 71 -8.67 -18.24 -10.67
C LYS A 71 -10.15 -18.61 -10.86
N ASP A 72 -10.57 -19.75 -10.31
CA ASP A 72 -11.87 -20.36 -10.68
C ASP A 72 -13.02 -19.87 -9.78
N PHE A 73 -12.76 -19.65 -8.49
CA PHE A 73 -13.78 -19.22 -7.50
C PHE A 73 -13.39 -17.99 -6.70
N GLY A 74 -12.27 -17.31 -7.06
CA GLY A 74 -11.75 -16.18 -6.28
C GLY A 74 -12.65 -14.95 -6.34
N LEU A 75 -12.83 -14.32 -5.16
CA LEU A 75 -13.66 -13.14 -5.00
C LEU A 75 -13.20 -11.98 -5.89
N LEU A 76 -11.89 -11.85 -6.14
CA LEU A 76 -11.36 -10.77 -6.96
C LEU A 76 -11.80 -10.89 -8.43
N ASN A 77 -11.67 -12.09 -9.02
CA ASN A 77 -12.13 -12.33 -10.38
C ASN A 77 -13.65 -12.18 -10.49
N TRP A 78 -14.40 -12.70 -9.52
CA TRP A 78 -15.85 -12.52 -9.47
C TRP A 78 -16.24 -11.04 -9.47
N THR A 79 -15.61 -10.23 -8.61
CA THR A 79 -15.89 -8.79 -8.51
C THR A 79 -15.54 -8.05 -9.80
N LEU A 80 -14.35 -8.31 -10.37
CA LEU A 80 -13.91 -7.66 -11.61
C LEU A 80 -14.81 -8.01 -12.80
N ARG A 81 -15.30 -9.25 -12.87
CA ARG A 81 -16.22 -9.71 -13.91
C ARG A 81 -17.60 -9.07 -13.75
N THR A 82 -18.12 -9.00 -12.52
CA THR A 82 -19.40 -8.36 -12.22
C THR A 82 -19.39 -6.87 -12.56
N LEU A 83 -18.25 -6.20 -12.37
CA LEU A 83 -18.06 -4.80 -12.77
C LEU A 83 -17.79 -4.63 -14.28
N GLY A 84 -17.73 -5.71 -15.06
CA GLY A 84 -17.44 -5.64 -16.50
C GLY A 84 -16.00 -5.27 -16.85
N LEU A 85 -15.06 -5.33 -15.89
CA LEU A 85 -13.67 -4.93 -16.08
C LEU A 85 -12.82 -6.03 -16.74
N ILE A 86 -13.24 -7.28 -16.64
CA ILE A 86 -12.59 -8.44 -17.27
C ILE A 86 -13.60 -9.34 -17.95
N SER A 87 -13.21 -9.95 -19.07
CA SER A 87 -13.99 -10.96 -19.79
C SER A 87 -13.58 -12.39 -19.46
N GLN A 88 -12.34 -12.58 -18.98
CA GLN A 88 -11.78 -13.88 -18.63
C GLN A 88 -11.13 -13.83 -17.26
N ASP A 89 -11.16 -14.94 -16.53
CA ASP A 89 -10.59 -15.04 -15.19
C ASP A 89 -9.06 -14.96 -15.24
N ILE A 90 -8.51 -14.07 -14.44
CA ILE A 90 -7.08 -13.80 -14.35
C ILE A 90 -6.43 -14.82 -13.41
N PRO A 91 -5.40 -15.55 -13.86
CA PRO A 91 -4.64 -16.47 -13.01
C PRO A 91 -3.61 -15.71 -12.16
N TRP A 92 -4.06 -15.04 -11.11
CA TRP A 92 -3.28 -14.10 -10.30
C TRP A 92 -1.97 -14.68 -9.74
N THR A 93 -2.02 -15.91 -9.20
CA THR A 93 -0.88 -16.53 -8.52
C THR A 93 -0.16 -17.57 -9.37
N THR A 94 -0.79 -18.03 -10.45
CA THR A 94 -0.30 -19.12 -11.31
C THR A 94 0.26 -18.64 -12.65
N SER A 95 0.30 -17.34 -12.89
CA SER A 95 0.89 -16.75 -14.10
C SER A 95 2.03 -15.80 -13.72
N SER A 96 3.20 -15.97 -14.32
CA SER A 96 4.37 -15.10 -14.13
C SER A 96 4.07 -13.61 -14.43
N ARG A 97 3.08 -13.35 -15.29
CA ARG A 97 2.66 -11.99 -15.65
C ARG A 97 1.94 -11.29 -14.50
N TYR A 98 1.11 -12.02 -13.75
CA TYR A 98 0.21 -11.45 -12.74
C TYR A 98 0.69 -11.69 -11.30
N ALA A 99 1.59 -12.64 -11.07
CA ALA A 99 2.05 -13.00 -9.73
C ALA A 99 2.66 -11.81 -8.97
N MET A 100 3.48 -10.99 -9.63
CA MET A 100 4.03 -9.77 -9.03
C MET A 100 2.93 -8.75 -8.69
N LEU A 101 1.92 -8.61 -9.53
CA LEU A 101 0.77 -7.72 -9.27
C LEU A 101 -0.06 -8.20 -8.08
N ALA A 102 -0.24 -9.51 -7.93
CA ALA A 102 -0.93 -10.09 -6.76
C ALA A 102 -0.19 -9.75 -5.46
N ILE A 103 1.15 -9.86 -5.44
CA ILE A 103 1.96 -9.44 -4.28
C ILE A 103 1.80 -7.94 -4.01
N VAL A 104 1.84 -7.11 -5.04
CA VAL A 104 1.68 -5.64 -4.90
C VAL A 104 0.32 -5.30 -4.30
N ILE A 105 -0.77 -5.88 -4.80
CA ILE A 105 -2.14 -5.66 -4.28
C ILE A 105 -2.23 -6.10 -2.81
N PHE A 106 -1.74 -7.30 -2.49
CA PHE A 106 -1.70 -7.81 -1.14
C PHE A 106 -0.92 -6.89 -0.19
N SER A 107 0.30 -6.50 -0.59
CA SER A 107 1.19 -5.66 0.21
C SER A 107 0.62 -4.27 0.46
N ILE A 108 0.02 -3.64 -0.56
CA ILE A 108 -0.65 -2.35 -0.39
C ILE A 108 -1.75 -2.47 0.66
N TRP A 109 -2.62 -3.46 0.54
CA TRP A 109 -3.70 -3.65 1.53
C TRP A 109 -3.14 -3.93 2.93
N LYS A 110 -2.11 -4.76 3.03
CA LYS A 110 -1.53 -5.21 4.30
C LYS A 110 -0.81 -4.09 5.06
N PHE A 111 0.03 -3.31 4.37
CA PHE A 111 0.96 -2.39 5.02
C PHE A 111 0.56 -0.91 4.94
N THR A 112 -0.44 -0.55 4.13
CA THR A 112 -0.92 0.84 4.06
C THR A 112 -1.32 1.39 5.42
N GLY A 113 -1.94 0.55 6.28
CA GLY A 113 -2.37 0.97 7.61
C GLY A 113 -1.22 1.44 8.51
N LEU A 114 -0.06 0.79 8.43
CA LEU A 114 1.12 1.17 9.18
C LEU A 114 1.64 2.55 8.72
N HIS A 115 1.81 2.73 7.42
CA HIS A 115 2.29 3.98 6.82
C HIS A 115 1.28 5.13 7.03
N PHE A 116 0.00 4.83 6.95
CA PHE A 116 -1.10 5.73 7.26
C PHE A 116 -0.97 6.35 8.66
N ILE A 117 -0.67 5.54 9.69
CA ILE A 117 -0.49 6.04 11.06
C ILE A 117 0.69 7.01 11.15
N TYR A 118 1.83 6.71 10.51
CA TYR A 118 2.99 7.63 10.50
C TYR A 118 2.65 8.98 9.86
N TYR A 119 1.92 8.98 8.75
CA TYR A 119 1.46 10.22 8.13
C TYR A 119 0.45 10.98 9.00
N LEU A 120 -0.45 10.24 9.64
CA LEU A 120 -1.46 10.85 10.50
C LEU A 120 -0.83 11.57 11.68
N ILE A 121 0.19 10.96 12.32
CA ILE A 121 0.99 11.61 13.38
C ILE A 121 1.69 12.86 12.83
N GLY A 122 2.31 12.76 11.66
CA GLY A 122 2.94 13.90 11.01
C GLY A 122 1.97 15.06 10.76
N LEU A 123 0.78 14.76 10.24
CA LEU A 123 -0.27 15.75 9.98
C LEU A 123 -0.83 16.39 11.26
N GLU A 124 -0.96 15.61 12.34
CA GLU A 124 -1.48 16.11 13.62
C GLU A 124 -0.47 16.98 14.37
N ASN A 125 0.81 16.86 14.06
CA ASN A 125 1.87 17.71 14.63
C ASN A 125 2.02 19.07 13.93
N VAL A 126 1.36 19.26 12.77
CA VAL A 126 1.38 20.57 12.08
C VAL A 126 0.45 21.53 12.81
N SER A 127 0.99 22.71 13.21
CA SER A 127 0.18 23.75 13.86
C SER A 127 -0.93 24.25 12.94
N THR A 128 -2.14 24.38 13.49
CA THR A 128 -3.32 24.92 12.78
C THR A 128 -3.10 26.33 12.24
N GLY A 129 -2.25 27.12 12.89
CA GLY A 129 -1.91 28.47 12.46
C GLY A 129 -1.35 28.55 11.02
N TYR A 130 -0.61 27.55 10.56
CA TYR A 130 -0.16 27.52 9.16
C TYR A 130 -1.31 27.39 8.17
N TYR A 131 -2.32 26.63 8.51
CA TYR A 131 -3.51 26.46 7.67
C TYR A 131 -4.40 27.70 7.68
N GLU A 132 -4.52 28.35 8.84
CA GLU A 132 -5.28 29.59 9.00
C GLU A 132 -4.64 30.73 8.21
N ALA A 133 -3.34 30.92 8.34
CA ALA A 133 -2.58 31.92 7.58
C ALA A 133 -2.73 31.71 6.07
N ALA A 134 -2.55 30.48 5.58
CA ALA A 134 -2.71 30.18 4.16
C ALA A 134 -4.11 30.47 3.64
N ARG A 135 -5.17 30.24 4.45
CA ARG A 135 -6.55 30.59 4.08
C ARG A 135 -6.77 32.09 4.06
N MET A 136 -6.17 32.85 4.98
CA MET A 136 -6.21 34.32 4.99
C MET A 136 -5.53 34.91 3.74
N ASP A 137 -4.48 34.24 3.24
CA ASP A 137 -3.80 34.58 1.98
C ASP A 137 -4.57 34.16 0.73
N GLY A 138 -5.78 33.58 0.88
CA GLY A 138 -6.63 33.15 -0.24
C GLY A 138 -6.24 31.82 -0.89
N ALA A 139 -5.41 31.01 -0.25
CA ALA A 139 -5.02 29.70 -0.77
C ALA A 139 -6.21 28.73 -0.81
N ASN A 140 -6.40 28.06 -1.94
CA ASN A 140 -7.36 26.97 -2.05
C ASN A 140 -6.81 25.66 -1.42
N GLU A 141 -7.68 24.67 -1.23
CA GLU A 141 -7.34 23.43 -0.54
C GLU A 141 -6.20 22.64 -1.23
N TRP A 142 -6.10 22.68 -2.55
CA TRP A 142 -5.01 22.07 -3.30
C TRP A 142 -3.69 22.78 -3.07
N GLN A 143 -3.71 24.11 -3.03
CA GLN A 143 -2.54 24.92 -2.69
C GLN A 143 -2.09 24.68 -1.24
N ILE A 144 -3.03 24.61 -0.31
CA ILE A 144 -2.75 24.25 1.09
C ILE A 144 -2.11 22.87 1.16
N PHE A 145 -2.67 21.88 0.48
CA PHE A 145 -2.11 20.53 0.47
C PHE A 145 -0.69 20.49 -0.10
N THR A 146 -0.47 21.08 -1.28
CA THR A 146 0.81 20.96 -2.00
C THR A 146 1.88 21.90 -1.48
N ARG A 147 1.54 23.13 -1.03
CA ARG A 147 2.49 24.17 -0.66
C ARG A 147 2.70 24.31 0.85
N VAL A 148 1.76 23.81 1.66
CA VAL A 148 1.84 23.90 3.13
C VAL A 148 1.99 22.50 3.73
N THR A 149 1.01 21.61 3.48
CA THR A 149 0.97 20.29 4.13
C THR A 149 2.17 19.43 3.73
N ILE A 150 2.38 19.18 2.43
CA ILE A 150 3.47 18.31 1.94
C ILE A 150 4.84 18.78 2.45
N PRO A 151 5.22 20.05 2.32
CA PRO A 151 6.51 20.53 2.85
C PRO A 151 6.66 20.32 4.35
N LEU A 152 5.62 20.60 5.14
CA LEU A 152 5.69 20.48 6.60
C LEU A 152 5.76 19.02 7.09
N ILE A 153 5.19 18.07 6.36
CA ILE A 153 5.26 16.65 6.70
C ILE A 153 6.35 15.89 5.94
N THR A 154 7.26 16.60 5.23
CA THR A 154 8.38 15.97 4.50
C THR A 154 9.19 14.99 5.36
N PRO A 155 9.47 15.24 6.66
CA PRO A 155 10.13 14.24 7.49
C PRO A 155 9.35 12.92 7.61
N SER A 156 8.02 12.98 7.70
CA SER A 156 7.17 11.77 7.72
C SER A 156 7.14 11.07 6.36
N ILE A 157 7.15 11.84 5.26
CA ILE A 157 7.24 11.28 3.90
C ILE A 157 8.56 10.54 3.72
N PHE A 158 9.67 11.15 4.14
CA PHE A 158 10.99 10.55 4.05
C PHE A 158 11.10 9.29 4.92
N TYR A 159 10.54 9.31 6.12
CA TYR A 159 10.49 8.13 7.00
C TYR A 159 9.73 6.96 6.35
N VAL A 160 8.52 7.22 5.82
CA VAL A 160 7.73 6.20 5.13
C VAL A 160 8.45 5.69 3.89
N PHE A 161 9.07 6.57 3.10
CA PHE A 161 9.87 6.19 1.94
C PHE A 161 11.00 5.23 2.32
N LEU A 162 11.82 5.58 3.31
CA LEU A 162 12.96 4.76 3.74
C LEU A 162 12.51 3.42 4.33
N THR A 163 11.52 3.43 5.22
CA THR A 163 11.05 2.19 5.86
C THR A 163 10.39 1.25 4.85
N THR A 164 9.65 1.79 3.88
CA THR A 164 9.09 1.00 2.79
C THR A 164 10.19 0.43 1.90
N LEU A 165 11.19 1.25 1.52
CA LEU A 165 12.31 0.80 0.68
C LEU A 165 13.07 -0.35 1.35
N ILE A 166 13.44 -0.19 2.61
CA ILE A 166 14.15 -1.22 3.38
C ILE A 166 13.28 -2.48 3.50
N GLY A 167 12.01 -2.33 3.90
CA GLY A 167 11.09 -3.45 4.08
C GLY A 167 10.84 -4.23 2.78
N THR A 168 10.69 -3.54 1.66
CA THR A 168 10.47 -4.20 0.35
C THR A 168 11.72 -4.91 -0.17
N MET A 169 12.91 -4.42 0.12
CA MET A 169 14.16 -5.11 -0.22
C MET A 169 14.42 -6.36 0.65
N GLN A 170 13.79 -6.43 1.82
CA GLN A 170 13.87 -7.57 2.75
C GLN A 170 12.61 -8.46 2.66
N ALA A 171 11.71 -8.19 1.72
CA ALA A 171 10.44 -8.91 1.60
C ALA A 171 10.68 -10.39 1.26
N PHE A 172 10.25 -11.26 2.17
CA PHE A 172 10.28 -12.71 2.01
C PHE A 172 8.88 -13.31 2.16
N ASP A 173 8.15 -12.84 3.17
CA ASP A 173 6.86 -13.43 3.56
C ASP A 173 5.82 -13.31 2.44
N GLU A 174 5.71 -12.16 1.78
CA GLU A 174 4.72 -11.91 0.76
C GLU A 174 4.95 -12.79 -0.48
N PRO A 175 6.14 -12.82 -1.10
CA PRO A 175 6.43 -13.75 -2.19
C PRO A 175 6.24 -15.21 -1.80
N PHE A 176 6.65 -15.58 -0.59
CA PHE A 176 6.59 -16.97 -0.13
C PHE A 176 5.15 -17.44 0.13
N PHE A 177 4.36 -16.67 0.89
CA PHE A 177 3.02 -17.09 1.29
C PHE A 177 1.93 -16.80 0.25
N VAL A 178 2.09 -15.77 -0.59
CA VAL A 178 1.06 -15.41 -1.60
C VAL A 178 1.23 -16.22 -2.88
N THR A 179 2.46 -16.40 -3.36
CA THR A 179 2.73 -17.01 -4.68
C THR A 179 3.62 -18.25 -4.63
N GLY A 180 4.21 -18.59 -3.46
CA GLY A 180 5.18 -19.69 -3.35
C GLY A 180 6.48 -19.42 -4.11
N GLY A 181 6.86 -18.16 -4.34
CA GLY A 181 7.99 -17.76 -5.20
C GLY A 181 7.57 -17.53 -6.66
N GLY A 182 6.30 -17.76 -6.98
CA GLY A 182 5.66 -17.57 -8.28
C GLY A 182 6.01 -18.63 -9.31
N PRO A 183 5.32 -18.66 -10.45
CA PRO A 183 5.66 -19.57 -11.52
C PRO A 183 7.06 -19.26 -12.06
N GLY A 184 7.96 -20.26 -12.12
CA GLY A 184 9.31 -20.11 -12.67
C GLY A 184 10.15 -19.02 -12.00
N ASP A 185 10.13 -18.94 -10.66
CA ASP A 185 10.86 -17.94 -9.86
C ASP A 185 10.51 -16.47 -10.16
N SER A 186 9.32 -16.21 -10.74
CA SER A 186 8.93 -14.85 -11.18
C SER A 186 8.72 -13.85 -10.04
N THR A 187 8.59 -14.35 -8.79
CA THR A 187 8.39 -13.54 -7.58
C THR A 187 9.37 -13.91 -6.45
N ARG A 188 10.29 -14.80 -6.71
CA ARG A 188 11.31 -15.25 -5.75
C ARG A 188 12.38 -14.19 -5.55
#